data_d3803a1e0a9fd454bf5886d0c2f73900
#
_entry.id   d3803a1e0a9fd454bf5886d0c2f73900
#
_cell.length_a   1.000
_cell.length_b   1.000
_cell.length_c   1.000
_cell.angle_alpha   90.00
_cell.angle_beta   90.00
_cell.angle_gamma   90.00
#
_symmetry.space_group_name_H-M   'P 1'
#
loop_
_entity.id
_entity.type
_entity.pdbx_description
1 polymer ?
#
loop_
_entity_poly.entity_id
_entity_poly.type
_entity_poly.pdbx_seq_one_letter_code
_entity_poly.pdbx_strand_id
1 'polypeptide(L)'
;DSKSSRIIVERGNASDPKITIELINKYKPKIIYHTAGMPLARLKNAVAKEFREGSVDSTTNIIESVDYVQKQSNYKLKRFLYVSSSMVYGNFKKPRVTEDEMCNPIEIYGTMKLAGEVVTKGMCYQYKIPYTIIRPSAVYGPTDMNQRVSQYFIEKALANETLKIHGKNEKLDFTFVDDLARGCILAANKSKGENQTFNIT
;
A
#
# COMPACT_ATOMS: atom_id res chain seq x y z
N ASP A 1 -3.37 -31.17 -2.26
CA ASP A 1 -3.27 -30.25 -1.11
C ASP A 1 -4.49 -29.35 -1.02
N SER A 2 -5.33 -29.58 -0.01
CA SER A 2 -6.62 -28.89 0.21
C SER A 2 -6.53 -27.39 0.52
N LYS A 3 -5.35 -26.79 0.49
CA LYS A 3 -5.13 -25.34 0.71
C LYS A 3 -5.23 -24.49 -0.55
N SER A 4 -5.09 -25.06 -1.74
CA SER A 4 -5.08 -24.32 -3.00
C SER A 4 -6.48 -23.85 -3.45
N SER A 5 -7.55 -24.44 -2.94
CA SER A 5 -8.93 -24.09 -3.31
C SER A 5 -9.50 -22.81 -2.67
N ARG A 6 -8.70 -22.11 -1.86
CA ARG A 6 -9.14 -20.90 -1.14
C ARG A 6 -8.67 -19.59 -1.78
N ILE A 7 -7.81 -19.64 -2.79
CA ILE A 7 -7.31 -18.46 -3.49
C ILE A 7 -7.99 -18.35 -4.84
N ILE A 8 -8.67 -17.24 -5.06
CA ILE A 8 -9.28 -16.88 -6.34
C ILE A 8 -8.46 -15.73 -6.91
N VAL A 9 -8.01 -15.86 -8.15
CA VAL A 9 -7.26 -14.83 -8.87
C VAL A 9 -8.13 -14.26 -9.96
N GLU A 10 -8.45 -12.97 -9.86
CA GLU A 10 -9.16 -12.21 -10.88
C GLU A 10 -8.20 -11.18 -11.48
N ARG A 11 -8.27 -10.98 -12.79
CA ARG A 11 -7.48 -9.97 -13.49
C ARG A 11 -8.35 -8.76 -13.81
N GLY A 12 -7.87 -7.57 -13.48
CA GLY A 12 -8.59 -6.35 -13.77
C GLY A 12 -7.81 -5.10 -13.38
N ASN A 13 -8.28 -3.96 -13.86
CA ASN A 13 -7.73 -2.67 -13.44
C ASN A 13 -8.57 -2.12 -12.27
N ALA A 14 -7.92 -1.85 -11.14
CA ALA A 14 -8.57 -1.28 -9.96
C ALA A 14 -9.13 0.13 -10.20
N SER A 15 -8.71 0.81 -11.26
CA SER A 15 -9.27 2.10 -11.69
C SER A 15 -10.47 1.95 -12.62
N ASP A 16 -10.92 0.73 -12.93
CA ASP A 16 -12.14 0.50 -13.72
C ASP A 16 -13.33 0.23 -12.78
N PRO A 17 -14.33 1.13 -12.71
CA PRO A 17 -15.49 1.00 -11.82
C PRO A 17 -16.34 -0.23 -12.14
N LYS A 18 -16.43 -0.65 -13.40
CA LYS A 18 -17.21 -1.84 -13.78
C LYS A 18 -16.64 -3.09 -13.14
N ILE A 19 -15.32 -3.26 -13.23
CA ILE A 19 -14.61 -4.41 -12.66
C ILE A 19 -14.71 -4.42 -11.14
N THR A 20 -14.45 -3.28 -10.50
CA THR A 20 -14.45 -3.21 -9.03
C THR A 20 -15.86 -3.40 -8.45
N ILE A 21 -16.90 -2.83 -9.04
CA ILE A 21 -18.28 -3.05 -8.63
C ILE A 21 -18.67 -4.53 -8.79
N GLU A 22 -18.34 -5.14 -9.94
CA GLU A 22 -18.61 -6.56 -10.20
C GLU A 22 -17.95 -7.45 -9.14
N LEU A 23 -16.64 -7.27 -8.91
CA LEU A 23 -15.89 -8.10 -7.96
C LEU A 23 -16.37 -7.89 -6.51
N ILE A 24 -16.63 -6.65 -6.08
CA ILE A 24 -17.13 -6.36 -4.74
C ILE A 24 -18.53 -6.95 -4.55
N ASN A 25 -19.41 -6.84 -5.54
CA ASN A 25 -20.74 -7.41 -5.47
C ASN A 25 -20.72 -8.94 -5.47
N LYS A 26 -19.84 -9.56 -6.27
CA LYS A 26 -19.67 -11.02 -6.36
C LYS A 26 -19.15 -11.63 -5.06
N TYR A 27 -18.08 -11.07 -4.50
CA TYR A 27 -17.37 -11.66 -3.39
C TYR A 27 -17.73 -11.08 -2.02
N LYS A 28 -18.30 -9.89 -1.95
CA LYS A 28 -18.68 -9.18 -0.72
C LYS A 28 -17.58 -9.26 0.36
N PRO A 29 -16.35 -8.82 0.06
CA PRO A 29 -15.21 -9.00 0.96
C PRO A 29 -15.45 -8.31 2.30
N LYS A 30 -15.04 -8.93 3.40
CA LYS A 30 -15.08 -8.29 4.72
C LYS A 30 -14.01 -7.23 4.87
N ILE A 31 -12.85 -7.45 4.28
CA ILE A 31 -11.70 -6.54 4.33
C ILE A 31 -11.13 -6.41 2.92
N ILE A 32 -10.79 -5.19 2.54
CA ILE A 32 -10.04 -4.90 1.30
C ILE A 32 -8.65 -4.42 1.70
N TYR A 33 -7.61 -5.11 1.25
CA TYR A 33 -6.22 -4.67 1.34
C TYR A 33 -5.84 -4.04 0.00
N HIS A 34 -5.81 -2.72 -0.04
CA HIS A 34 -5.48 -1.98 -1.25
C HIS A 34 -3.98 -1.76 -1.35
N THR A 35 -3.32 -2.63 -2.09
CA THR A 35 -1.88 -2.59 -2.36
C THR A 35 -1.57 -2.16 -3.80
N ALA A 36 -2.60 -1.94 -4.63
CA ALA A 36 -2.42 -1.51 -6.00
C ALA A 36 -1.69 -0.18 -6.07
N GLY A 37 -0.79 -0.07 -7.02
CA GLY A 37 -0.01 1.14 -7.23
C GLY A 37 1.24 0.87 -8.06
N MET A 38 1.82 1.92 -8.64
CA MET A 38 3.08 1.83 -9.35
C MET A 38 4.21 1.60 -8.33
N PRO A 39 5.04 0.54 -8.48
CA PRO A 39 6.15 0.30 -7.58
C PRO A 39 7.26 1.33 -7.76
N LEU A 40 7.91 1.72 -6.66
CA LEU A 40 8.99 2.71 -6.63
C LEU A 40 10.15 2.36 -7.59
N ALA A 41 10.47 1.08 -7.76
CA ALA A 41 11.56 0.63 -8.64
C ALA A 41 11.41 1.03 -10.12
N ARG A 42 10.22 1.44 -10.55
CA ARG A 42 9.96 1.88 -11.92
C ARG A 42 10.00 3.40 -12.12
N LEU A 43 10.47 4.17 -11.12
CA LEU A 43 10.51 5.64 -11.19
C LEU A 43 11.18 6.20 -12.44
N LYS A 44 12.25 5.56 -12.94
CA LYS A 44 13.00 6.06 -14.10
C LYS A 44 12.15 6.20 -15.38
N ASN A 45 11.11 5.39 -15.54
CA ASN A 45 10.29 5.32 -16.75
C ASN A 45 8.81 5.59 -16.51
N ALA A 46 8.38 5.77 -15.25
CA ALA A 46 6.98 5.98 -14.93
C ALA A 46 6.59 7.46 -15.10
N VAL A 47 5.43 7.69 -15.69
CA VAL A 47 4.85 9.03 -15.82
C VAL A 47 3.90 9.32 -14.66
N ALA A 48 3.71 10.60 -14.35
CA ALA A 48 2.84 11.04 -13.25
C ALA A 48 1.42 10.43 -13.31
N LYS A 49 0.90 10.18 -14.51
CA LYS A 49 -0.39 9.53 -14.74
C LYS A 49 -0.46 8.15 -14.09
N GLU A 50 0.57 7.31 -14.25
CA GLU A 50 0.58 5.94 -13.71
C GLU A 50 0.58 5.93 -12.17
N PHE A 51 1.31 6.86 -11.54
CA PHE A 51 1.29 7.01 -10.09
C PHE A 51 -0.07 7.50 -9.58
N ARG A 52 -0.71 8.43 -10.30
CA ARG A 52 -2.04 8.90 -9.96
C ARG A 52 -3.06 7.78 -10.10
N GLU A 53 -3.09 7.08 -11.23
CA GLU A 53 -4.00 5.96 -11.47
C GLU A 53 -3.86 4.87 -10.41
N GLY A 54 -2.63 4.50 -10.03
CA GLY A 54 -2.38 3.47 -9.03
C GLY A 54 -2.66 3.88 -7.59
N SER A 55 -2.56 5.16 -7.24
CA SER A 55 -2.68 5.59 -5.84
C SER A 55 -3.93 6.41 -5.56
N VAL A 56 -4.40 7.22 -6.50
CA VAL A 56 -5.54 8.13 -6.33
C VAL A 56 -6.77 7.58 -6.99
N ASP A 57 -6.71 7.36 -8.31
CA ASP A 57 -7.88 6.97 -9.09
C ASP A 57 -8.39 5.59 -8.67
N SER A 58 -7.49 4.62 -8.47
CA SER A 58 -7.87 3.28 -7.99
C SER A 58 -8.45 3.31 -6.57
N THR A 59 -7.89 4.13 -5.67
CA THR A 59 -8.40 4.29 -4.31
C THR A 59 -9.81 4.87 -4.32
N THR A 60 -10.00 5.98 -5.07
CA THR A 60 -11.29 6.62 -5.25
C THR A 60 -12.32 5.61 -5.76
N ASN A 61 -11.97 4.93 -6.85
CA ASN A 61 -12.86 3.99 -7.51
C ASN A 61 -13.27 2.80 -6.63
N ILE A 62 -12.33 2.20 -5.89
CA ILE A 62 -12.67 1.09 -4.99
C ILE A 62 -13.60 1.55 -3.87
N ILE A 63 -13.34 2.71 -3.26
CA ILE A 63 -14.18 3.23 -2.16
C ILE A 63 -15.58 3.57 -2.67
N GLU A 64 -15.72 4.20 -3.83
CA GLU A 64 -17.02 4.46 -4.48
C GLU A 64 -17.75 3.17 -4.82
N SER A 65 -17.03 2.16 -5.33
CA SER A 65 -17.61 0.85 -5.63
C SER A 65 -18.13 0.15 -4.38
N VAL A 66 -17.41 0.26 -3.26
CA VAL A 66 -17.88 -0.25 -1.95
C VAL A 66 -19.18 0.46 -1.53
N ASP A 67 -19.20 1.80 -1.57
CA ASP A 67 -20.38 2.58 -1.21
C ASP A 67 -21.57 2.23 -2.10
N TYR A 68 -21.36 2.12 -3.42
CA TYR A 68 -22.39 1.72 -4.37
C TYR A 68 -23.01 0.37 -4.01
N VAL A 69 -22.17 -0.67 -3.79
CA VAL A 69 -22.67 -2.01 -3.45
C VAL A 69 -23.32 -2.05 -2.08
N GLN A 70 -22.83 -1.27 -1.10
CA GLN A 70 -23.47 -1.14 0.22
C GLN A 70 -24.88 -0.53 0.15
N LYS A 71 -25.10 0.41 -0.76
CA LYS A 71 -26.42 1.04 -0.98
C LYS A 71 -27.41 0.11 -1.68
N GLN A 72 -26.92 -0.82 -2.49
CA GLN A 72 -27.76 -1.77 -3.24
C GLN A 72 -28.02 -3.09 -2.49
N SER A 73 -27.38 -3.31 -1.35
CA SER A 73 -27.48 -4.57 -0.62
C SER A 73 -27.21 -4.40 0.89
N ASN A 74 -27.40 -5.47 1.66
CA ASN A 74 -27.07 -5.50 3.08
C ASN A 74 -25.55 -5.68 3.35
N TYR A 75 -24.73 -5.57 2.33
CA TYR A 75 -23.29 -5.68 2.48
C TYR A 75 -22.72 -4.50 3.27
N LYS A 76 -21.74 -4.79 4.14
CA LYS A 76 -20.96 -3.79 4.85
C LYS A 76 -19.50 -4.21 4.88
N LEU A 77 -18.63 -3.34 4.35
CA LEU A 77 -17.18 -3.53 4.45
C LEU A 77 -16.74 -3.28 5.90
N LYS A 78 -16.06 -4.26 6.49
CA LYS A 78 -15.52 -4.12 7.85
C LYS A 78 -14.30 -3.19 7.89
N ARG A 79 -13.44 -3.24 6.86
CA ARG A 79 -12.22 -2.45 6.81
C ARG A 79 -11.71 -2.25 5.39
N PHE A 80 -11.39 -1.00 5.05
CA PHE A 80 -10.56 -0.66 3.90
C PHE A 80 -9.15 -0.34 4.41
N LEU A 81 -8.15 -1.14 4.03
CA LEU A 81 -6.76 -0.91 4.40
C LEU A 81 -5.99 -0.40 3.19
N TYR A 82 -5.49 0.84 3.28
CA TYR A 82 -4.66 1.47 2.27
C TYR A 82 -3.18 1.30 2.61
N VAL A 83 -2.40 0.75 1.69
CA VAL A 83 -0.95 0.66 1.84
C VAL A 83 -0.30 1.88 1.20
N SER A 84 0.12 2.79 2.06
CA SER A 84 0.87 4.01 1.75
C SER A 84 2.38 3.74 1.69
N SER A 85 3.20 4.65 2.16
CA SER A 85 4.66 4.53 2.21
C SER A 85 5.25 5.52 3.22
N SER A 86 6.41 5.21 3.81
CA SER A 86 7.22 6.17 4.58
C SER A 86 7.70 7.36 3.73
N MET A 87 7.71 7.25 2.40
CA MET A 87 8.09 8.36 1.50
C MET A 87 7.12 9.55 1.54
N VAL A 88 5.96 9.42 2.19
CA VAL A 88 5.06 10.55 2.47
C VAL A 88 5.69 11.60 3.38
N TYR A 89 6.65 11.20 4.21
CA TYR A 89 7.36 12.12 5.11
C TYR A 89 8.43 12.97 4.40
N GLY A 90 8.92 12.53 3.23
CA GLY A 90 10.07 13.14 2.57
C GLY A 90 11.37 12.86 3.34
N ASN A 91 12.24 13.87 3.45
CA ASN A 91 13.49 13.73 4.21
C ASN A 91 13.22 13.74 5.72
N PHE A 92 13.65 12.71 6.40
CA PHE A 92 13.54 12.62 7.86
C PHE A 92 14.41 13.68 8.54
N LYS A 93 13.78 14.49 9.39
CA LYS A 93 14.47 15.51 10.17
C LYS A 93 14.93 14.99 11.54
N LYS A 94 14.43 13.83 11.94
CA LYS A 94 14.70 13.19 13.24
C LYS A 94 15.04 11.71 13.02
N PRO A 95 15.80 11.08 13.93
CA PRO A 95 16.14 9.66 13.85
C PRO A 95 14.92 8.72 13.95
N ARG A 96 13.84 9.19 14.56
CA ARG A 96 12.57 8.45 14.69
C ARG A 96 11.42 9.36 14.26
N VAL A 97 10.51 8.81 13.49
CA VAL A 97 9.35 9.50 12.93
C VAL A 97 8.09 8.78 13.39
N THR A 98 7.20 9.51 14.02
CA THR A 98 5.88 9.03 14.43
C THR A 98 4.83 9.37 13.37
N GLU A 99 3.66 8.76 13.47
CA GLU A 99 2.55 8.96 12.52
C GLU A 99 2.02 10.40 12.51
N ASP A 100 2.23 11.16 13.59
CA ASP A 100 1.82 12.56 13.73
C ASP A 100 2.80 13.55 13.09
N GLU A 101 3.97 13.07 12.62
CA GLU A 101 4.93 13.94 11.95
C GLU A 101 4.35 14.44 10.62
N MET A 102 4.63 15.70 10.32
CA MET A 102 4.12 16.36 9.11
C MET A 102 4.65 15.66 7.84
N CYS A 103 3.73 15.23 6.99
CA CYS A 103 4.05 14.68 5.69
C CYS A 103 4.51 15.80 4.74
N ASN A 104 5.67 15.61 4.11
CA ASN A 104 6.25 16.55 3.14
C ASN A 104 7.00 15.78 2.02
N PRO A 105 6.28 15.02 1.19
CA PRO A 105 6.89 14.21 0.15
C PRO A 105 7.63 15.06 -0.86
N ILE A 106 8.81 14.59 -1.31
CA ILE A 106 9.66 15.29 -2.27
C ILE A 106 9.43 14.75 -3.68
N GLU A 107 9.19 13.44 -3.79
CA GLU A 107 9.07 12.75 -5.06
C GLU A 107 7.61 12.43 -5.39
N ILE A 108 7.34 12.28 -6.69
CA ILE A 108 6.00 12.00 -7.23
C ILE A 108 5.34 10.78 -6.59
N TYR A 109 6.11 9.72 -6.31
CA TYR A 109 5.60 8.53 -5.66
C TYR A 109 5.05 8.82 -4.25
N GLY A 110 5.86 9.45 -3.40
CA GLY A 110 5.44 9.85 -2.05
C GLY A 110 4.25 10.83 -2.09
N THR A 111 4.27 11.79 -3.03
CA THR A 111 3.18 12.74 -3.24
C THR A 111 1.87 12.02 -3.57
N MET A 112 1.88 11.06 -4.50
CA MET A 112 0.67 10.34 -4.88
C MET A 112 0.21 9.34 -3.80
N LYS A 113 1.15 8.77 -3.02
CA LYS A 113 0.79 7.97 -1.84
C LYS A 113 0.10 8.82 -0.77
N LEU A 114 0.60 10.02 -0.50
CA LEU A 114 -0.05 10.96 0.43
C LEU A 114 -1.42 11.40 -0.09
N ALA A 115 -1.55 11.70 -1.37
CA ALA A 115 -2.84 12.02 -1.97
C ALA A 115 -3.86 10.89 -1.79
N GLY A 116 -3.42 9.62 -1.97
CA GLY A 116 -4.25 8.45 -1.69
C GLY A 116 -4.67 8.31 -0.22
N GLU A 117 -3.82 8.71 0.73
CA GLU A 117 -4.20 8.78 2.15
C GLU A 117 -5.30 9.82 2.40
N VAL A 118 -5.17 11.01 1.80
CA VAL A 118 -6.15 12.09 1.93
C VAL A 118 -7.49 11.67 1.34
N VAL A 119 -7.47 11.06 0.14
CA VAL A 119 -8.65 10.47 -0.50
C VAL A 119 -9.29 9.42 0.39
N THR A 120 -8.49 8.48 0.92
CA THR A 120 -8.98 7.42 1.82
C THR A 120 -9.68 8.02 3.03
N LYS A 121 -9.05 8.97 3.73
CA LYS A 121 -9.63 9.61 4.91
C LYS A 121 -10.93 10.32 4.59
N GLY A 122 -10.94 11.18 3.56
CA GLY A 122 -12.10 11.99 3.20
C GLY A 122 -13.29 11.16 2.74
N MET A 123 -13.06 10.24 1.80
CA MET A 123 -14.13 9.42 1.24
C MET A 123 -14.66 8.38 2.25
N CYS A 124 -13.78 7.73 2.99
CA CYS A 124 -14.20 6.78 4.01
C CYS A 124 -15.00 7.45 5.13
N TYR A 125 -14.63 8.68 5.52
CA TYR A 125 -15.44 9.49 6.43
C TYR A 125 -16.84 9.77 5.85
N GLN A 126 -16.88 10.25 4.61
CA GLN A 126 -18.13 10.58 3.91
C GLN A 126 -19.08 9.38 3.77
N TYR A 127 -18.52 8.22 3.42
CA TYR A 127 -19.31 7.00 3.15
C TYR A 127 -19.42 6.06 4.37
N LYS A 128 -18.90 6.49 5.53
CA LYS A 128 -18.93 5.73 6.79
C LYS A 128 -18.30 4.33 6.65
N ILE A 129 -17.19 4.27 5.93
CA ILE A 129 -16.39 3.06 5.72
C ILE A 129 -15.21 3.10 6.71
N PRO A 130 -15.06 2.11 7.62
CA PRO A 130 -13.90 2.06 8.48
C PRO A 130 -12.62 1.83 7.69
N TYR A 131 -11.58 2.63 7.91
CA TYR A 131 -10.31 2.51 7.19
C TYR A 131 -9.12 2.28 8.13
N THR A 132 -8.00 1.87 7.55
CA THR A 132 -6.67 1.85 8.17
C THR A 132 -5.64 2.23 7.11
N ILE A 133 -4.66 3.05 7.47
CA ILE A 133 -3.55 3.41 6.60
C ILE A 133 -2.27 2.82 7.16
N ILE A 134 -1.47 2.17 6.31
CA ILE A 134 -0.17 1.61 6.66
C ILE A 134 0.91 2.32 5.87
N ARG A 135 1.94 2.80 6.55
CA ARG A 135 3.14 3.43 5.98
C ARG A 135 4.34 2.50 6.18
N PRO A 136 4.58 1.55 5.29
CA PRO A 136 5.77 0.71 5.36
C PRO A 136 7.02 1.48 4.96
N SER A 137 8.18 1.05 5.46
CA SER A 137 9.47 1.50 4.99
C SER A 137 10.09 0.53 3.97
N ALA A 138 11.39 0.37 3.91
CA ALA A 138 12.09 -0.43 2.90
C ALA A 138 11.76 -1.93 3.04
N VAL A 139 10.63 -2.35 2.48
CA VAL A 139 10.17 -3.74 2.54
C VAL A 139 11.10 -4.64 1.73
N TYR A 140 11.50 -5.76 2.33
CA TYR A 140 12.33 -6.77 1.70
C TYR A 140 11.83 -8.18 2.01
N GLY A 141 12.24 -9.15 1.22
CA GLY A 141 11.90 -10.56 1.46
C GLY A 141 12.02 -11.42 0.21
N PRO A 142 11.70 -12.71 0.32
CA PRO A 142 11.72 -13.62 -0.81
C PRO A 142 10.83 -13.12 -1.95
N THR A 143 11.25 -13.39 -3.19
CA THR A 143 10.53 -12.99 -4.41
C THR A 143 10.49 -11.49 -4.71
N ASP A 144 11.29 -10.66 -4.03
CA ASP A 144 11.45 -9.26 -4.42
C ASP A 144 12.13 -9.17 -5.80
N MET A 145 11.39 -8.71 -6.80
CA MET A 145 11.88 -8.57 -8.19
C MET A 145 12.24 -7.12 -8.54
N ASN A 146 12.24 -6.22 -7.56
CA ASN A 146 12.40 -4.80 -7.81
C ASN A 146 13.86 -4.32 -7.78
N GLN A 147 14.82 -5.23 -7.64
CA GLN A 147 16.26 -4.92 -7.56
C GLN A 147 16.58 -3.83 -6.52
N ARG A 148 15.89 -3.90 -5.37
CA ARG A 148 16.17 -3.00 -4.26
C ARG A 148 17.54 -3.30 -3.67
N VAL A 149 18.08 -2.37 -2.90
CA VAL A 149 19.46 -2.44 -2.39
C VAL A 149 19.74 -3.75 -1.64
N SER A 150 18.80 -4.24 -0.83
CA SER A 150 18.94 -5.50 -0.08
C SER A 150 19.06 -6.70 -1.02
N GLN A 151 18.15 -6.84 -1.97
CA GLN A 151 18.19 -7.91 -2.97
C GLN A 151 19.44 -7.81 -3.83
N TYR A 152 19.73 -6.63 -4.38
CA TYR A 152 20.91 -6.39 -5.21
C TYR A 152 22.20 -6.77 -4.50
N PHE A 153 22.36 -6.42 -3.23
CA PHE A 153 23.57 -6.75 -2.45
C PHE A 153 23.67 -8.25 -2.18
N ILE A 154 22.56 -8.91 -1.85
CA ILE A 154 22.55 -10.37 -1.63
C ILE A 154 22.91 -11.10 -2.92
N GLU A 155 22.30 -10.77 -4.04
CA GLU A 155 22.57 -11.41 -5.33
C GLU A 155 24.02 -11.22 -5.76
N LYS A 156 24.56 -10.00 -5.66
CA LYS A 156 25.95 -9.68 -6.00
C LYS A 156 26.93 -10.39 -5.07
N ALA A 157 26.66 -10.43 -3.78
CA ALA A 157 27.51 -11.14 -2.82
C ALA A 157 27.55 -12.65 -3.09
N LEU A 158 26.40 -13.26 -3.39
CA LEU A 158 26.33 -14.68 -3.76
C LEU A 158 27.06 -14.99 -5.06
N ALA A 159 27.09 -14.05 -5.99
CA ALA A 159 27.80 -14.16 -7.27
C ALA A 159 29.30 -13.81 -7.16
N ASN A 160 29.83 -13.51 -5.97
CA ASN A 160 31.19 -12.97 -5.76
C ASN A 160 31.50 -11.72 -6.60
N GLU A 161 30.49 -10.88 -6.87
CA GLU A 161 30.63 -9.65 -7.63
C GLU A 161 30.88 -8.45 -6.70
N THR A 162 31.51 -7.41 -7.25
CA THR A 162 31.81 -6.18 -6.49
C THR A 162 30.54 -5.43 -6.11
N LEU A 163 30.37 -5.13 -4.83
CA LEU A 163 29.30 -4.30 -4.31
C LEU A 163 29.67 -2.81 -4.46
N LYS A 164 28.84 -2.08 -5.18
CA LYS A 164 28.97 -0.61 -5.29
C LYS A 164 28.03 0.05 -4.28
N ILE A 165 28.61 0.74 -3.31
CA ILE A 165 27.88 1.49 -2.30
C ILE A 165 27.72 2.92 -2.80
N HIS A 166 26.46 3.34 -3.00
CA HIS A 166 26.09 4.70 -3.31
C HIS A 166 25.51 5.35 -2.05
N GLY A 167 26.06 6.50 -1.63
CA GLY A 167 25.55 7.19 -0.43
C GLY A 167 25.88 6.46 0.87
N LYS A 168 27.16 6.37 1.25
CA LYS A 168 27.62 5.68 2.46
C LYS A 168 26.97 6.14 3.78
N ASN A 169 26.33 7.30 3.79
CA ASN A 169 25.64 7.87 4.94
C ASN A 169 24.11 7.66 4.88
N GLU A 170 23.60 7.04 3.81
CA GLU A 170 22.18 6.73 3.68
C GLU A 170 21.76 5.69 4.72
N LYS A 171 20.57 5.93 5.30
CA LYS A 171 19.98 5.04 6.29
C LYS A 171 18.64 4.58 5.77
N LEU A 172 18.39 3.28 5.82
CA LEU A 172 17.12 2.67 5.46
C LEU A 172 16.60 1.90 6.66
N ASP A 173 15.32 2.00 6.89
CA ASP A 173 14.61 1.20 7.88
C ASP A 173 14.00 -0.01 7.16
N PHE A 174 14.58 -1.19 7.37
CA PHE A 174 14.21 -2.41 6.63
C PHE A 174 13.09 -3.15 7.34
N THR A 175 12.02 -3.43 6.62
CA THR A 175 10.85 -4.18 7.10
C THR A 175 10.77 -5.52 6.39
N PHE A 176 10.78 -6.63 7.13
CA PHE A 176 10.58 -7.94 6.52
C PHE A 176 9.13 -8.10 6.06
N VAL A 177 8.93 -8.67 4.87
CA VAL A 177 7.62 -8.73 4.21
C VAL A 177 6.55 -9.46 5.04
N ASP A 178 6.94 -10.54 5.76
CA ASP A 178 5.98 -11.27 6.60
C ASP A 178 5.55 -10.46 7.82
N ASP A 179 6.45 -9.64 8.38
CA ASP A 179 6.12 -8.76 9.51
C ASP A 179 5.19 -7.64 9.06
N LEU A 180 5.43 -7.06 7.88
CA LEU A 180 4.49 -6.12 7.26
C LEU A 180 3.12 -6.77 7.05
N ALA A 181 3.07 -7.98 6.48
CA ALA A 181 1.82 -8.68 6.23
C ALA A 181 1.06 -8.98 7.52
N ARG A 182 1.75 -9.44 8.57
CA ARG A 182 1.18 -9.64 9.91
C ARG A 182 0.65 -8.34 10.51
N GLY A 183 1.41 -7.24 10.39
CA GLY A 183 1.00 -5.91 10.84
C GLY A 183 -0.27 -5.45 10.13
N CYS A 184 -0.35 -5.58 8.81
CA CYS A 184 -1.54 -5.28 8.03
C CYS A 184 -2.77 -6.10 8.49
N ILE A 185 -2.59 -7.41 8.69
CA ILE A 185 -3.67 -8.31 9.16
C ILE A 185 -4.14 -7.88 10.55
N LEU A 186 -3.23 -7.61 11.48
CA LEU A 186 -3.57 -7.17 12.83
C LEU A 186 -4.31 -5.82 12.80
N ALA A 187 -3.79 -4.84 12.08
CA ALA A 187 -4.39 -3.50 11.99
C ALA A 187 -5.79 -3.54 11.37
N ALA A 188 -6.01 -4.36 10.33
CA ALA A 188 -7.31 -4.49 9.68
C ALA A 188 -8.35 -5.20 10.56
N ASN A 189 -7.94 -6.15 11.42
CA ASN A 189 -8.86 -6.96 12.20
C ASN A 189 -9.18 -6.42 13.59
N LYS A 190 -8.28 -5.64 14.21
CA LYS A 190 -8.48 -5.06 15.55
C LYS A 190 -9.29 -3.77 15.48
N SER A 191 -10.16 -3.54 16.47
CA SER A 191 -10.93 -2.30 16.60
C SER A 191 -10.03 -1.07 16.76
N LYS A 192 -8.92 -1.20 17.48
CA LYS A 192 -7.92 -0.13 17.65
C LYS A 192 -7.25 0.33 16.34
N GLY A 193 -7.37 -0.45 15.25
CA GLY A 193 -6.87 -0.06 13.93
C GLY A 193 -7.86 0.77 13.13
N GLU A 194 -9.07 0.98 13.64
CA GLU A 194 -10.10 1.71 12.93
C GLU A 194 -9.79 3.20 12.86
N ASN A 195 -9.81 3.73 11.62
CA ASN A 195 -9.55 5.13 11.31
C ASN A 195 -8.16 5.62 11.82
N GLN A 196 -7.20 4.72 11.84
CA GLN A 196 -5.84 4.98 12.28
C GLN A 196 -4.83 4.86 11.13
N THR A 197 -3.69 5.51 11.33
CA THR A 197 -2.50 5.39 10.49
C THR A 197 -1.39 4.75 11.32
N PHE A 198 -0.62 3.82 10.73
CA PHE A 198 0.51 3.17 11.40
C PHE A 198 1.74 3.16 10.50
N ASN A 199 2.88 3.47 11.09
CA ASN A 199 4.18 3.10 10.55
C ASN A 199 4.42 1.62 10.86
N ILE A 200 4.84 0.83 9.87
CA ILE A 200 5.29 -0.55 10.08
C ILE A 200 6.69 -0.66 9.51
N THR A 201 7.66 -0.75 10.41
CA THR A 201 9.09 -0.82 10.12
C THR A 201 9.75 -1.87 11.00
#